data_ac1cefa2bb939b68a28ea108a960114d
#
_entry.id   ac1cefa2bb939b68a28ea108a960114d
#
_cell.length_a   1.000
_cell.length_b   1.000
_cell.length_c   1.000
_cell.angle_alpha   90.00
_cell.angle_beta   90.00
_cell.angle_gamma   90.00
#
_symmetry.space_group_name_H-M   'P 1'
#
loop_
_entity.id
_entity.type
_entity.pdbx_description
1 polymer ?
#
loop_
_entity_poly.entity_id
_entity_poly.type
_entity_poly.pdbx_seq_one_letter_code
_entity_poly.pdbx_strand_id
1 'polypeptide(L)'
;VVSFSACSDDEDDVPYDGSPKIEFKDPNFFNVLLSLTCDSNDGDYVAFIDNSFIGNYYQNKIDINKDGQISEQEAYAVKYLSFQRKDTNIKDMDGIGNFRNLTGVRCNNTQCTSLDLSHTFPDFYELECHNNKNLKIIDLSGYYSPKSNNIRLQISDNPNLESLILNKSDQDYYYKNTLDAIIQEYGDIITYVE
;
A
#
# COMPACT_ATOMS: atom_id res chain seq x y z
N VAL A 1 -57.00 4.64 -9.56
CA VAL A 1 -55.94 4.07 -8.70
C VAL A 1 -54.69 4.08 -9.52
N VAL A 2 -53.79 5.04 -9.25
CA VAL A 2 -52.48 5.12 -9.90
C VAL A 2 -51.51 4.47 -8.94
N SER A 3 -51.02 3.30 -9.29
CA SER A 3 -49.93 2.63 -8.56
C SER A 3 -48.63 3.30 -8.96
N PHE A 4 -48.04 4.04 -8.02
CA PHE A 4 -46.63 4.41 -8.11
C PHE A 4 -45.81 3.14 -7.87
N SER A 5 -45.16 2.65 -8.93
CA SER A 5 -44.06 1.73 -8.79
C SER A 5 -42.89 2.55 -8.26
N ALA A 6 -42.55 2.38 -7.01
CA ALA A 6 -41.27 2.84 -6.50
C ALA A 6 -40.18 2.04 -7.24
N CYS A 7 -39.36 2.71 -8.02
CA CYS A 7 -38.06 2.19 -8.33
C CYS A 7 -37.33 2.10 -6.97
N SER A 8 -37.16 0.90 -6.48
CA SER A 8 -36.12 0.62 -5.53
C SER A 8 -34.82 0.77 -6.32
N ASP A 9 -34.07 1.82 -6.05
CA ASP A 9 -32.64 1.79 -6.28
C ASP A 9 -32.13 0.70 -5.32
N ASP A 10 -32.10 -0.54 -5.81
CA ASP A 10 -31.30 -1.59 -5.19
C ASP A 10 -29.84 -1.18 -5.38
N GLU A 11 -29.36 -0.27 -4.54
CA GLU A 11 -27.96 -0.24 -4.20
C GLU A 11 -27.68 -1.66 -3.64
N ASP A 12 -26.97 -2.47 -4.41
CA ASP A 12 -26.56 -3.81 -3.97
C ASP A 12 -25.87 -3.64 -2.63
N ASP A 13 -26.59 -3.96 -1.55
CA ASP A 13 -26.09 -3.94 -0.18
C ASP A 13 -24.98 -4.99 -0.11
N VAL A 14 -23.73 -4.54 -0.27
CA VAL A 14 -22.59 -5.42 -0.05
C VAL A 14 -22.63 -5.83 1.41
N PRO A 15 -22.80 -7.11 1.73
CA PRO A 15 -22.95 -7.54 3.12
C PRO A 15 -21.71 -7.15 3.91
N TYR A 16 -21.91 -6.69 5.14
CA TYR A 16 -20.81 -6.54 6.10
C TYR A 16 -20.01 -7.83 6.17
N ASP A 17 -18.71 -7.76 5.93
CA ASP A 17 -17.83 -8.92 5.83
C ASP A 17 -17.50 -9.58 7.17
N GLY A 18 -17.88 -8.94 8.29
CA GLY A 18 -17.66 -9.44 9.65
C GLY A 18 -16.20 -9.35 10.12
N SER A 19 -15.30 -8.88 9.27
CA SER A 19 -13.89 -8.74 9.66
C SER A 19 -13.64 -7.48 10.50
N PRO A 20 -12.59 -7.48 11.35
CA PRO A 20 -12.23 -6.33 12.16
C PRO A 20 -11.96 -5.09 11.31
N LYS A 21 -12.30 -3.92 11.86
CA LYS A 21 -11.92 -2.64 11.25
C LYS A 21 -10.50 -2.27 11.64
N ILE A 22 -9.78 -1.70 10.69
CA ILE A 22 -8.40 -1.26 10.90
C ILE A 22 -8.43 0.14 11.51
N GLU A 23 -7.62 0.32 12.55
CA GLU A 23 -7.36 1.64 13.13
C GLU A 23 -6.16 2.28 12.45
N PHE A 24 -6.30 3.54 12.02
CA PHE A 24 -5.24 4.34 11.40
C PHE A 24 -4.92 5.51 12.32
N LYS A 25 -3.65 5.69 12.67
CA LYS A 25 -3.23 6.79 13.54
C LYS A 25 -3.29 8.15 12.85
N ASP A 26 -2.99 8.19 11.56
CA ASP A 26 -3.02 9.43 10.79
C ASP A 26 -4.34 9.56 10.01
N PRO A 27 -5.21 10.52 10.38
CA PRO A 27 -6.45 10.75 9.66
C PRO A 27 -6.22 11.17 8.20
N ASN A 28 -5.08 11.77 7.86
CA ASN A 28 -4.78 12.10 6.47
C ASN A 28 -4.49 10.83 5.66
N PHE A 29 -3.75 9.87 6.23
CA PHE A 29 -3.54 8.59 5.59
C PHE A 29 -4.87 7.86 5.36
N PHE A 30 -5.70 7.77 6.39
CA PHE A 30 -7.02 7.16 6.30
C PHE A 30 -7.91 7.83 5.23
N ASN A 31 -8.01 9.17 5.26
CA ASN A 31 -8.80 9.92 4.28
C ASN A 31 -8.29 9.72 2.84
N VAL A 32 -6.98 9.62 2.67
CA VAL A 32 -6.40 9.32 1.36
C VAL A 32 -6.82 7.93 0.91
N LEU A 33 -6.71 6.91 1.75
CA LEU A 33 -7.14 5.55 1.40
C LEU A 33 -8.61 5.50 0.98
N LEU A 34 -9.51 6.16 1.72
CA LEU A 34 -10.93 6.25 1.36
C LEU A 34 -11.19 7.01 0.06
N SER A 35 -10.32 7.95 -0.29
CA SER A 35 -10.45 8.76 -1.51
C SER A 35 -9.90 8.09 -2.76
N LEU A 36 -9.06 7.06 -2.59
CA LEU A 36 -8.44 6.38 -3.71
C LEU A 36 -9.48 5.68 -4.59
N THR A 37 -9.28 5.75 -5.89
CA THR A 37 -10.15 5.11 -6.88
C THR A 37 -9.35 4.14 -7.74
N CYS A 38 -9.93 3.08 -8.21
CA CYS A 38 -9.32 2.12 -9.13
C CYS A 38 -9.47 2.53 -10.60
N ASP A 39 -9.76 3.80 -10.87
CA ASP A 39 -9.97 4.27 -12.22
C ASP A 39 -8.65 4.55 -12.93
N SER A 40 -8.39 3.80 -14.01
CA SER A 40 -7.16 3.85 -14.79
C SER A 40 -6.99 5.13 -15.59
N ASN A 41 -8.00 5.93 -15.75
CA ASN A 41 -7.96 7.11 -16.60
C ASN A 41 -7.49 8.38 -15.87
N ASP A 42 -7.51 8.40 -14.55
CA ASP A 42 -7.22 9.61 -13.78
C ASP A 42 -5.74 9.75 -13.39
N GLY A 43 -4.93 8.78 -13.69
CA GLY A 43 -3.47 8.81 -13.44
C GLY A 43 -3.08 8.95 -11.96
N ASP A 44 -4.01 9.10 -11.07
CA ASP A 44 -3.87 9.18 -9.62
C ASP A 44 -4.33 7.87 -8.97
N TYR A 45 -3.69 6.78 -9.42
CA TYR A 45 -4.00 5.49 -8.87
C TYR A 45 -3.56 5.35 -7.46
N VAL A 46 -4.33 4.59 -7.02
CA VAL A 46 -4.88 4.14 -6.24
C VAL A 46 -4.88 2.79 -5.57
N ALA A 47 -5.72 2.01 -5.78
CA ALA A 47 -5.76 0.67 -5.28
C ALA A 47 -6.08 -0.25 -6.44
N PHE A 48 -5.20 -1.18 -6.76
CA PHE A 48 -5.59 -2.31 -7.58
C PHE A 48 -6.21 -3.35 -6.64
N ILE A 49 -7.49 -3.65 -6.82
CA ILE A 49 -8.23 -4.58 -5.98
C ILE A 49 -8.39 -5.90 -6.71
N ASP A 50 -8.08 -7.00 -6.03
CA ASP A 50 -8.33 -8.34 -6.53
C ASP A 50 -9.78 -8.73 -6.26
N ASN A 51 -10.62 -8.59 -7.28
CA ASN A 51 -12.05 -8.89 -7.20
C ASN A 51 -12.36 -10.38 -6.90
N SER A 52 -11.37 -11.28 -6.97
CA SER A 52 -11.60 -12.70 -6.65
C SER A 52 -11.95 -12.93 -5.18
N PHE A 53 -11.59 -12.01 -4.30
CA PHE A 53 -11.86 -12.08 -2.85
C PHE A 53 -13.20 -11.49 -2.43
N ILE A 54 -13.79 -10.64 -3.26
CA ILE A 54 -14.99 -9.85 -2.92
C ILE A 54 -16.21 -10.19 -3.79
N GLY A 55 -16.13 -11.26 -4.56
CA GLY A 55 -17.16 -11.61 -5.52
C GLY A 55 -17.13 -10.72 -6.78
N ASN A 56 -18.19 -10.75 -7.57
CA ASN A 56 -18.26 -10.02 -8.85
C ASN A 56 -18.53 -8.51 -8.73
N TYR A 57 -18.23 -7.90 -7.59
CA TYR A 57 -18.44 -6.47 -7.39
C TYR A 57 -17.26 -5.70 -7.97
N TYR A 58 -17.48 -5.01 -9.08
CA TYR A 58 -16.57 -4.00 -9.61
C TYR A 58 -16.67 -2.77 -8.71
N GLN A 59 -15.84 -2.73 -7.68
CA GLN A 59 -15.75 -1.58 -6.79
C GLN A 59 -14.52 -0.74 -7.15
N ASN A 60 -14.73 0.56 -7.24
CA ASN A 60 -13.68 1.51 -7.55
C ASN A 60 -12.99 2.07 -6.29
N LYS A 61 -13.30 1.56 -5.11
CA LYS A 61 -12.78 2.06 -3.83
C LYS A 61 -12.40 0.93 -2.89
N ILE A 62 -11.51 1.25 -1.95
CA ILE A 62 -11.07 0.31 -0.90
C ILE A 62 -12.23 0.00 0.05
N ASP A 63 -12.97 1.03 0.48
CA ASP A 63 -14.21 0.89 1.27
C ASP A 63 -15.32 0.38 0.34
N ILE A 64 -15.45 -0.94 0.28
CA ILE A 64 -16.32 -1.64 -0.68
C ILE A 64 -17.76 -1.59 -0.21
N ASN A 65 -17.99 -1.77 1.08
CA ASN A 65 -19.31 -1.78 1.69
C ASN A 65 -19.85 -0.36 1.98
N LYS A 66 -19.05 0.67 1.69
CA LYS A 66 -19.36 2.10 1.86
C LYS A 66 -19.76 2.50 3.29
N ASP A 67 -19.20 1.80 4.29
CA ASP A 67 -19.49 2.12 5.70
C ASP A 67 -18.58 3.22 6.27
N GLY A 68 -17.66 3.76 5.47
CA GLY A 68 -16.73 4.80 5.86
C GLY A 68 -15.56 4.29 6.69
N GLN A 69 -15.33 2.98 6.70
CA GLN A 69 -14.24 2.30 7.41
C GLN A 69 -13.45 1.45 6.41
N ILE A 70 -12.33 0.90 6.84
CA ILE A 70 -11.60 -0.12 6.08
C ILE A 70 -11.44 -1.33 7.00
N SER A 71 -11.98 -2.45 6.58
CA SER A 71 -11.84 -3.73 7.25
C SER A 71 -10.56 -4.47 6.83
N GLU A 72 -10.17 -5.47 7.61
CA GLU A 72 -9.04 -6.34 7.25
C GLU A 72 -9.28 -7.07 5.92
N GLN A 73 -10.51 -7.45 5.61
CA GLN A 73 -10.86 -8.12 4.35
C GLN A 73 -10.74 -7.16 3.17
N GLU A 74 -11.20 -5.92 3.32
CA GLU A 74 -11.06 -4.88 2.29
C GLU A 74 -9.60 -4.55 2.04
N ALA A 75 -8.79 -4.39 3.10
CA ALA A 75 -7.35 -4.18 2.98
C ALA A 75 -6.64 -5.37 2.32
N TYR A 76 -7.05 -6.60 2.64
CA TYR A 76 -6.49 -7.80 2.03
C TYR A 76 -6.75 -7.90 0.52
N ALA A 77 -7.85 -7.35 0.05
CA ALA A 77 -8.18 -7.31 -1.39
C ALA A 77 -7.28 -6.34 -2.18
N VAL A 78 -6.60 -5.41 -1.51
CA VAL A 78 -5.76 -4.41 -2.16
C VAL A 78 -4.43 -4.99 -2.58
N LYS A 79 -4.09 -4.87 -3.86
CA LYS A 79 -2.82 -5.32 -4.45
C LYS A 79 -1.80 -4.21 -4.62
N TYR A 80 -2.23 -2.97 -4.77
CA TYR A 80 -1.34 -1.87 -5.10
C TYR A 80 -1.85 -0.55 -4.52
N LEU A 81 -0.96 0.24 -3.95
CA LEU A 81 -1.27 1.57 -3.42
C LEU A 81 -0.33 2.61 -4.03
N SER A 82 -0.88 3.74 -4.46
CA SER A 82 -0.11 4.86 -4.98
C SER A 82 -0.62 6.21 -4.45
N PHE A 83 0.28 6.99 -3.89
CA PHE A 83 0.02 8.33 -3.33
C PHE A 83 0.85 9.42 -4.03
N GLN A 84 1.41 9.15 -5.19
CA GLN A 84 2.46 9.95 -5.82
C GLN A 84 2.08 11.38 -6.15
N ARG A 85 0.83 11.63 -6.46
CA ARG A 85 0.40 12.92 -7.05
C ARG A 85 -0.36 13.82 -6.09
N LYS A 86 -0.62 13.35 -4.87
CA LYS A 86 -1.36 14.13 -3.88
C LYS A 86 -0.38 14.69 -2.85
N ASP A 87 -0.47 15.98 -2.61
CA ASP A 87 0.07 16.57 -1.38
C ASP A 87 -0.80 16.09 -0.23
N THR A 88 -0.53 14.87 0.19
CA THR A 88 -1.41 14.13 1.10
C THR A 88 -1.22 14.54 2.54
N ASN A 89 -0.13 15.25 2.83
CA ASN A 89 0.25 15.59 4.21
C ASN A 89 0.24 14.39 5.17
N ILE A 90 0.49 13.18 4.64
CA ILE A 90 0.59 11.94 5.41
C ILE A 90 1.85 12.00 6.28
N LYS A 91 1.67 11.86 7.60
CA LYS A 91 2.76 11.88 8.58
C LYS A 91 3.06 10.52 9.20
N ASP A 92 2.07 9.63 9.16
CA ASP A 92 2.17 8.28 9.68
C ASP A 92 1.38 7.32 8.77
N MET A 93 2.00 6.20 8.40
CA MET A 93 1.37 5.14 7.62
C MET A 93 1.07 3.91 8.47
N ASP A 94 0.97 4.05 9.79
CA ASP A 94 0.54 2.95 10.64
C ASP A 94 -0.81 2.41 10.17
N GLY A 95 -0.96 1.09 10.17
CA GLY A 95 -2.09 0.42 9.54
C GLY A 95 -1.81 -0.12 8.12
N ILE A 96 -0.75 0.34 7.42
CA ILE A 96 -0.38 -0.19 6.09
C ILE A 96 -0.04 -1.69 6.15
N GLY A 97 0.49 -2.16 7.27
CA GLY A 97 0.80 -3.58 7.48
C GLY A 97 -0.41 -4.52 7.43
N ASN A 98 -1.64 -3.98 7.49
CA ASN A 98 -2.86 -4.78 7.33
C ASN A 98 -3.16 -5.09 5.84
N PHE A 99 -2.55 -4.37 4.92
CA PHE A 99 -2.68 -4.60 3.47
C PHE A 99 -1.78 -5.75 3.02
N ARG A 100 -2.02 -6.92 3.59
CA ARG A 100 -1.14 -8.10 3.52
C ARG A 100 -0.96 -8.71 2.13
N ASN A 101 -1.67 -8.23 1.13
CA ASN A 101 -1.64 -8.74 -0.22
C ASN A 101 -1.02 -7.73 -1.22
N LEU A 102 -0.36 -6.69 -0.69
CA LEU A 102 0.29 -5.69 -1.52
C LEU A 102 1.41 -6.29 -2.35
N THR A 103 1.39 -5.94 -3.62
CA THR A 103 2.45 -6.23 -4.59
C THR A 103 3.30 -5.00 -4.89
N GLY A 104 2.80 -3.80 -4.57
CA GLY A 104 3.56 -2.58 -4.72
C GLY A 104 2.99 -1.40 -3.96
N VAL A 105 3.88 -0.47 -3.60
CA VAL A 105 3.56 0.80 -2.94
C VAL A 105 4.33 1.92 -3.60
N ARG A 106 3.64 3.04 -3.89
CA ARG A 106 4.26 4.30 -4.28
C ARG A 106 3.83 5.40 -3.31
N CYS A 107 4.77 5.90 -2.53
CA CYS A 107 4.53 6.86 -1.46
C CYS A 107 5.54 8.02 -1.51
N ASN A 108 5.58 8.70 -2.64
CA ASN A 108 6.47 9.82 -2.83
C ASN A 108 5.93 11.11 -2.20
N ASN A 109 6.83 12.01 -1.77
CA ASN A 109 6.49 13.33 -1.26
C ASN A 109 5.58 13.32 -0.01
N THR A 110 5.68 12.31 0.83
CA THR A 110 4.99 12.26 2.12
C THR A 110 5.80 12.96 3.21
N GLN A 111 5.17 13.13 4.38
CA GLN A 111 5.82 13.65 5.58
C GLN A 111 6.04 12.55 6.64
N CYS A 112 5.87 11.28 6.26
CA CYS A 112 6.01 10.17 7.18
C CYS A 112 7.46 10.04 7.69
N THR A 113 7.58 9.54 8.91
CA THR A 113 8.87 9.30 9.56
C THR A 113 9.33 7.85 9.46
N SER A 114 8.40 6.95 9.19
CA SER A 114 8.67 5.51 9.02
C SER A 114 7.72 4.89 8.01
N LEU A 115 8.19 3.84 7.36
CA LEU A 115 7.40 2.97 6.48
C LEU A 115 7.67 1.54 6.87
N ASP A 116 6.69 0.91 7.51
CA ASP A 116 6.76 -0.49 7.93
C ASP A 116 5.98 -1.38 6.95
N LEU A 117 6.71 -2.11 6.13
CA LEU A 117 6.24 -3.12 5.21
C LEU A 117 6.69 -4.54 5.62
N SER A 118 7.07 -4.73 6.90
CA SER A 118 7.50 -6.04 7.43
C SER A 118 6.42 -7.12 7.38
N HIS A 119 5.15 -6.73 7.23
CA HIS A 119 4.00 -7.63 7.15
C HIS A 119 3.47 -7.83 5.72
N THR A 120 4.11 -7.26 4.72
CA THR A 120 3.77 -7.48 3.31
C THR A 120 4.32 -8.81 2.79
N PHE A 121 3.75 -9.35 1.73
CA PHE A 121 3.84 -10.78 1.41
C PHE A 121 4.58 -11.12 0.11
N PRO A 122 4.71 -12.42 -0.21
CA PRO A 122 5.72 -12.98 -1.11
C PRO A 122 5.69 -12.47 -2.56
N ASP A 123 4.67 -11.73 -2.95
CA ASP A 123 4.55 -11.21 -4.30
C ASP A 123 4.82 -9.68 -4.40
N PHE A 124 5.33 -9.07 -3.32
CA PHE A 124 5.70 -7.66 -3.34
C PHE A 124 6.92 -7.45 -4.25
N TYR A 125 6.80 -6.56 -5.23
CA TYR A 125 7.85 -6.36 -6.24
C TYR A 125 8.19 -4.89 -6.50
N GLU A 126 7.42 -3.94 -5.95
CA GLU A 126 7.65 -2.52 -6.22
C GLU A 126 7.51 -1.65 -4.97
N LEU A 127 8.56 -0.90 -4.68
CA LEU A 127 8.51 0.24 -3.77
C LEU A 127 9.08 1.47 -4.49
N GLU A 128 8.25 2.51 -4.66
CA GLU A 128 8.70 3.86 -4.97
C GLU A 128 8.46 4.77 -3.77
N CYS A 129 9.54 5.24 -3.18
CA CYS A 129 9.50 6.03 -1.95
C CYS A 129 10.55 7.16 -2.05
N HIS A 130 10.26 8.16 -2.91
CA HIS A 130 11.16 9.25 -3.17
C HIS A 130 10.77 10.50 -2.42
N ASN A 131 11.78 11.34 -2.14
CA ASN A 131 11.58 12.71 -1.73
C ASN A 131 10.73 12.84 -0.43
N ASN A 132 10.95 11.92 0.51
CA ASN A 132 10.31 11.94 1.83
C ASN A 132 11.29 12.52 2.85
N LYS A 133 11.24 13.83 3.02
CA LYS A 133 12.25 14.58 3.81
C LYS A 133 12.32 14.22 5.29
N ASN A 134 11.27 13.62 5.84
CA ASN A 134 11.20 13.26 7.26
C ASN A 134 11.41 11.77 7.49
N LEU A 135 11.51 10.97 6.41
CA LEU A 135 11.60 9.53 6.51
C LEU A 135 12.95 9.10 7.08
N LYS A 136 12.89 8.30 8.14
CA LYS A 136 14.05 7.79 8.90
C LYS A 136 14.21 6.30 8.78
N ILE A 137 13.11 5.57 8.66
CA ILE A 137 13.12 4.11 8.70
C ILE A 137 12.26 3.57 7.57
N ILE A 138 12.82 2.62 6.81
CA ILE A 138 12.07 1.75 5.89
C ILE A 138 12.33 0.31 6.34
N ASP A 139 11.26 -0.42 6.66
CA ASP A 139 11.32 -1.83 7.05
C ASP A 139 10.68 -2.70 5.95
N LEU A 140 11.50 -3.49 5.29
CA LEU A 140 11.12 -4.47 4.27
C LEU A 140 11.45 -5.90 4.74
N SER A 141 11.62 -6.13 6.04
CA SER A 141 12.07 -7.42 6.58
C SER A 141 11.12 -8.59 6.35
N GLY A 142 9.84 -8.29 6.18
CA GLY A 142 8.82 -9.31 5.87
C GLY A 142 8.78 -9.73 4.40
N TYR A 143 9.55 -9.05 3.57
CA TYR A 143 9.58 -9.33 2.16
C TYR A 143 10.39 -10.60 1.88
N TYR A 144 9.74 -11.58 1.27
CA TYR A 144 10.37 -12.79 0.76
C TYR A 144 9.79 -13.09 -0.62
N SER A 145 10.55 -12.89 -1.69
CA SER A 145 10.11 -13.24 -3.04
C SER A 145 10.87 -14.42 -3.61
N PRO A 146 10.33 -15.63 -3.51
CA PRO A 146 10.90 -16.78 -4.19
C PRO A 146 10.61 -16.80 -5.70
N LYS A 147 9.76 -15.90 -6.22
CA LYS A 147 9.19 -16.06 -7.57
C LYS A 147 9.44 -14.91 -8.54
N SER A 148 9.77 -13.72 -8.09
CA SER A 148 10.00 -12.60 -9.00
C SER A 148 11.45 -12.12 -8.94
N ASN A 149 12.18 -12.31 -10.01
CA ASN A 149 13.53 -11.77 -10.21
C ASN A 149 13.52 -10.24 -10.44
N ASN A 150 12.44 -9.51 -10.10
CA ASN A 150 12.18 -8.17 -10.59
C ASN A 150 11.71 -7.20 -9.49
N ILE A 151 12.46 -7.10 -8.39
CA ILE A 151 12.15 -6.10 -7.37
C ILE A 151 12.59 -4.72 -7.86
N ARG A 152 11.64 -3.82 -7.93
CA ARG A 152 11.89 -2.41 -8.20
C ARG A 152 11.88 -1.64 -6.89
N LEU A 153 13.07 -1.30 -6.39
CA LEU A 153 13.22 -0.40 -5.26
C LEU A 153 13.71 0.95 -5.75
N GLN A 154 12.95 2.00 -5.51
CA GLN A 154 13.29 3.38 -5.80
C GLN A 154 13.06 4.20 -4.54
N ILE A 155 14.13 4.45 -3.80
CA ILE A 155 14.11 5.10 -2.48
C ILE A 155 15.03 6.33 -2.40
N SER A 156 15.36 6.95 -3.53
CA SER A 156 16.23 8.12 -3.59
C SER A 156 15.63 9.36 -2.91
N ASP A 157 16.47 10.35 -2.66
CA ASP A 157 16.04 11.64 -2.14
C ASP A 157 15.33 11.59 -0.77
N ASN A 158 15.77 10.68 0.10
CA ASN A 158 15.35 10.59 1.49
C ASN A 158 16.51 11.00 2.42
N PRO A 159 16.80 12.29 2.56
CA PRO A 159 18.05 12.79 3.15
C PRO A 159 18.21 12.49 4.64
N ASN A 160 17.13 12.14 5.32
CA ASN A 160 17.14 11.81 6.75
C ASN A 160 16.93 10.30 7.01
N LEU A 161 17.07 9.46 5.98
CA LEU A 161 16.95 8.02 6.15
C LEU A 161 18.12 7.49 6.98
N GLU A 162 17.80 6.88 8.11
CA GLU A 162 18.74 6.39 9.12
C GLU A 162 18.82 4.85 9.15
N SER A 163 17.78 4.17 8.64
CA SER A 163 17.70 2.71 8.68
C SER A 163 16.89 2.15 7.50
N LEU A 164 17.48 1.19 6.80
CA LEU A 164 16.83 0.37 5.79
C LEU A 164 16.97 -1.10 6.19
N ILE A 165 15.86 -1.72 6.58
CA ILE A 165 15.83 -3.10 7.08
C ILE A 165 15.39 -4.02 5.95
N LEU A 166 16.21 -5.00 5.60
CA LEU A 166 15.99 -5.95 4.53
C LEU A 166 16.03 -7.37 5.08
N ASN A 167 15.32 -8.29 4.44
CA ASN A 167 15.44 -9.72 4.74
C ASN A 167 16.75 -10.27 4.12
N LYS A 168 17.51 -11.02 4.89
CA LYS A 168 18.79 -11.59 4.45
C LYS A 168 18.62 -12.62 3.34
N SER A 169 17.53 -13.38 3.36
CA SER A 169 17.22 -14.36 2.32
C SER A 169 17.01 -13.74 0.95
N ASP A 170 16.72 -12.45 0.89
CA ASP A 170 16.46 -11.74 -0.36
C ASP A 170 17.73 -11.19 -1.02
N GLN A 171 18.90 -11.26 -0.36
CA GLN A 171 20.15 -10.76 -0.93
C GLN A 171 20.46 -11.34 -2.32
N ASP A 172 20.13 -12.60 -2.52
CA ASP A 172 20.37 -13.31 -3.80
C ASP A 172 19.32 -13.00 -4.88
N TYR A 173 18.18 -12.39 -4.49
CA TYR A 173 17.03 -12.13 -5.36
C TYR A 173 16.89 -10.67 -5.78
N TYR A 174 17.54 -9.75 -5.05
CA TYR A 174 17.59 -8.37 -5.52
C TYR A 174 18.33 -8.30 -6.84
N TYR A 175 17.76 -7.58 -7.80
CA TYR A 175 18.56 -7.23 -8.96
C TYR A 175 19.89 -6.69 -8.50
N LYS A 176 20.93 -7.34 -8.90
CA LYS A 176 22.28 -6.91 -8.55
C LYS A 176 22.47 -5.41 -8.80
N ASN A 177 21.99 -4.91 -9.93
CA ASN A 177 22.11 -3.50 -10.29
C ASN A 177 21.27 -2.57 -9.38
N THR A 178 20.09 -3.01 -8.93
CA THR A 178 19.24 -2.22 -8.03
C THR A 178 19.81 -2.22 -6.62
N LEU A 179 20.24 -3.38 -6.13
CA LEU A 179 20.85 -3.50 -4.82
C LEU A 179 22.22 -2.79 -4.77
N ASP A 180 23.03 -2.89 -5.82
CA ASP A 180 24.32 -2.20 -5.90
C ASP A 180 24.13 -0.67 -5.82
N ALA A 181 23.12 -0.11 -6.49
CA ALA A 181 22.79 1.32 -6.41
C ALA A 181 22.33 1.72 -5.01
N ILE A 182 21.48 0.92 -4.38
CA ILE A 182 21.01 1.15 -3.01
C ILE A 182 22.17 1.02 -2.02
N ILE A 183 23.03 0.03 -2.16
CA ILE A 183 24.22 -0.13 -1.31
C ILE A 183 25.18 1.05 -1.49
N GLN A 184 25.34 1.55 -2.70
CA GLN A 184 26.20 2.72 -2.95
C GLN A 184 25.66 3.99 -2.26
N GLU A 185 24.35 4.17 -2.22
CA GLU A 185 23.71 5.37 -1.64
C GLU A 185 23.47 5.22 -0.12
N TYR A 186 23.07 4.03 0.33
CA TYR A 186 22.57 3.77 1.69
C TYR A 186 23.30 2.65 2.43
N GLY A 187 24.42 2.16 1.93
CA GLY A 187 25.07 0.95 2.45
C GLY A 187 25.34 0.96 3.96
N ASP A 188 25.68 2.13 4.51
CA ASP A 188 26.00 2.28 5.93
C ASP A 188 24.80 2.13 6.86
N ILE A 189 23.58 2.24 6.32
CA ILE A 189 22.33 2.19 7.10
C ILE A 189 21.50 0.92 6.83
N ILE A 190 21.99 0.02 5.99
CA ILE A 190 21.31 -1.24 5.69
C ILE A 190 21.54 -2.23 6.83
N THR A 191 20.44 -2.78 7.34
CA THR A 191 20.42 -3.88 8.31
C THR A 191 19.71 -5.07 7.70
N TYR A 192 20.34 -6.25 7.76
CA TYR A 192 19.75 -7.49 7.32
C TYR A 192 19.24 -8.29 8.51
N VAL A 193 17.99 -8.75 8.43
CA VAL A 193 17.38 -9.64 9.43
C VAL A 193 17.14 -11.03 8.84
N GLU A 194 17.05 -12.06 9.70
CA GLU A 194 16.82 -13.47 9.33
C GLU A 194 15.35 -13.82 9.34
#